data_32d3ded415c35b391155d8db276790ff
#
_entry.id   32d3ded415c35b391155d8db276790ff
#
_cell.length_a   1.000
_cell.length_b   1.000
_cell.length_c   1.000
_cell.angle_alpha   90.00
_cell.angle_beta   90.00
_cell.angle_gamma   90.00
#
_symmetry.space_group_name_H-M   'P 1'
#
loop_
_entity.id
_entity.type
_entity.pdbx_description
1 polymer ?
#
loop_
_entity_poly.entity_id
_entity_poly.type
_entity_poly.pdbx_seq_one_letter_code
_entity_poly.pdbx_strand_id
1 'polypeptide(L)'
;MTRTIRAALIAAVLAVTLTGFANVPLVPPGLSAGDDRAALQAAQSAAAPFTDQQEYLFEIIKSRRTVREFRPIPVPKEHILKILDMARSAPTSGNQQPWKFLVIQDRTMLDRLKGEAAVWFLAEYEKRMKPAPEVLDGLRRQLPATMAKVLSAPVYVAVLTDSQSAYPPDNRYDGPLAVALLMIAARSLGYGTGFYTTYFPEERMRQFLGIPERYNLVCFTPIGVPVEWPPAPAKKPLEDFIVFEKF
;
A
#
# COMPACT_ATOMS: atom_id res chain seq x y z
N MET A 1 -21.19 -16.94 -31.58
CA MET A 1 -20.02 -16.06 -31.84
C MET A 1 -18.91 -16.90 -32.38
N THR A 2 -18.61 -16.74 -33.66
CA THR A 2 -17.80 -17.64 -34.51
C THR A 2 -16.29 -17.49 -34.21
N ARG A 3 -15.54 -18.61 -34.46
CA ARG A 3 -14.07 -18.70 -34.26
C ARG A 3 -13.27 -17.54 -34.90
N THR A 4 -13.82 -16.87 -35.88
CA THR A 4 -13.21 -15.74 -36.62
C THR A 4 -13.09 -14.46 -35.76
N ILE A 5 -13.98 -14.21 -34.82
CA ILE A 5 -13.94 -13.02 -33.96
C ILE A 5 -12.88 -13.16 -32.85
N ARG A 6 -12.60 -14.39 -32.38
CA ARG A 6 -11.53 -14.64 -31.40
C ARG A 6 -10.13 -14.46 -32.00
N ALA A 7 -9.93 -14.82 -33.27
CA ALA A 7 -8.64 -14.63 -33.94
C ALA A 7 -8.33 -13.15 -34.20
N ALA A 8 -9.34 -12.32 -34.49
CA ALA A 8 -9.17 -10.90 -34.73
C ALA A 8 -8.86 -10.13 -33.42
N LEU A 9 -9.41 -10.55 -32.25
CA LEU A 9 -9.09 -9.94 -30.96
C LEU A 9 -7.66 -10.28 -30.50
N ILE A 10 -7.17 -11.50 -30.76
CA ILE A 10 -5.79 -11.90 -30.42
C ILE A 10 -4.78 -11.16 -31.31
N ALA A 11 -5.09 -10.93 -32.57
CA ALA A 11 -4.24 -10.16 -33.46
C ALA A 11 -4.19 -8.65 -33.10
N ALA A 12 -5.29 -8.08 -32.60
CA ALA A 12 -5.33 -6.68 -32.16
C ALA A 12 -4.53 -6.44 -30.87
N VAL A 13 -4.51 -7.40 -29.94
CA VAL A 13 -3.70 -7.32 -28.72
C VAL A 13 -2.21 -7.46 -29.02
N LEU A 14 -1.81 -8.27 -30.01
CA LEU A 14 -0.40 -8.38 -30.44
C LEU A 14 0.08 -7.16 -31.24
N ALA A 15 -0.80 -6.44 -31.94
CA ALA A 15 -0.41 -5.27 -32.73
C ALA A 15 -0.15 -4.01 -31.89
N VAL A 16 -0.77 -3.88 -30.70
CA VAL A 16 -0.54 -2.75 -29.79
C VAL A 16 0.77 -2.87 -29.01
N THR A 17 1.34 -4.09 -28.90
CA THR A 17 2.62 -4.31 -28.19
C THR A 17 3.86 -4.11 -29.08
N LEU A 18 3.73 -3.92 -30.38
CA LEU A 18 4.87 -3.86 -31.31
C LEU A 18 5.30 -2.45 -31.74
N THR A 19 4.56 -1.38 -31.42
CA THR A 19 4.91 -0.03 -31.87
C THR A 19 5.46 0.90 -30.78
N GLY A 20 5.60 0.44 -29.53
CA GLY A 20 6.04 1.26 -28.37
C GLY A 20 7.47 1.01 -27.87
N PHE A 21 8.21 0.02 -28.38
CA PHE A 21 9.55 -0.32 -27.90
C PHE A 21 10.66 -0.25 -28.98
N ALA A 22 10.61 0.74 -29.83
CA ALA A 22 11.66 0.95 -30.84
C ALA A 22 12.85 1.74 -30.28
N ASN A 23 13.45 1.33 -29.14
CA ASN A 23 14.81 1.74 -28.72
C ASN A 23 15.32 1.03 -27.46
N VAL A 24 14.96 -0.26 -27.29
CA VAL A 24 15.71 -1.13 -26.36
C VAL A 24 16.71 -1.92 -27.22
N PRO A 25 18.02 -1.79 -27.03
CA PRO A 25 18.99 -2.57 -27.80
C PRO A 25 18.78 -4.05 -27.46
N LEU A 26 18.35 -4.81 -28.48
CA LEU A 26 18.31 -6.27 -28.41
C LEU A 26 19.75 -6.77 -28.21
N VAL A 27 19.96 -7.61 -27.21
CA VAL A 27 21.22 -8.31 -26.99
C VAL A 27 21.56 -9.10 -28.27
N PRO A 28 22.73 -8.92 -28.86
CA PRO A 28 23.09 -9.65 -30.10
C PRO A 28 23.17 -11.16 -29.82
N PRO A 29 22.68 -12.02 -30.73
CA PRO A 29 22.77 -13.46 -30.55
C PRO A 29 24.24 -13.91 -30.69
N GLY A 30 24.77 -14.60 -29.67
CA GLY A 30 26.06 -15.29 -29.81
C GLY A 30 27.03 -15.25 -28.62
N LEU A 31 26.59 -14.82 -27.40
CA LEU A 31 27.45 -14.84 -26.20
C LEU A 31 27.28 -16.14 -25.40
N SER A 32 28.39 -16.74 -24.98
CA SER A 32 28.38 -17.92 -24.11
C SER A 32 28.19 -17.52 -22.62
N ALA A 33 27.65 -18.42 -21.79
CA ALA A 33 27.30 -18.13 -20.38
C ALA A 33 28.47 -17.63 -19.49
N GLY A 34 29.71 -17.68 -19.97
CA GLY A 34 30.89 -17.12 -19.28
C GLY A 34 31.12 -15.64 -19.59
N ASP A 35 30.72 -15.20 -20.79
CA ASP A 35 30.90 -13.82 -21.24
C ASP A 35 29.82 -12.89 -20.70
N ASP A 36 28.64 -13.44 -20.39
CA ASP A 36 27.51 -12.68 -19.88
C ASP A 36 27.77 -12.08 -18.50
N ARG A 37 28.52 -12.75 -17.63
CA ARG A 37 28.84 -12.27 -16.29
C ARG A 37 29.83 -11.11 -16.32
N ALA A 38 30.82 -11.19 -17.19
CA ALA A 38 31.79 -10.09 -17.38
C ALA A 38 31.15 -8.90 -18.08
N ALA A 39 30.27 -9.13 -19.05
CA ALA A 39 29.48 -8.09 -19.72
C ALA A 39 28.49 -7.42 -18.79
N LEU A 40 27.82 -8.17 -17.90
CA LEU A 40 26.94 -7.63 -16.86
C LEU A 40 27.73 -6.84 -15.81
N GLN A 41 28.89 -7.31 -15.38
CA GLN A 41 29.77 -6.56 -14.47
C GLN A 41 30.31 -5.30 -15.12
N ALA A 42 30.72 -5.35 -16.39
CA ALA A 42 31.14 -4.18 -17.15
C ALA A 42 29.99 -3.17 -17.37
N ALA A 43 28.79 -3.66 -17.66
CA ALA A 43 27.58 -2.83 -17.80
C ALA A 43 27.18 -2.21 -16.45
N GLN A 44 27.32 -2.93 -15.33
CA GLN A 44 27.07 -2.39 -13.99
C GLN A 44 28.12 -1.37 -13.56
N SER A 45 29.40 -1.57 -13.93
CA SER A 45 30.48 -0.60 -13.64
C SER A 45 30.43 0.62 -14.56
N ALA A 46 29.76 0.54 -15.72
CA ALA A 46 29.54 1.62 -16.66
C ALA A 46 28.20 2.35 -16.46
N ALA A 47 27.37 1.89 -15.49
CA ALA A 47 26.13 2.58 -15.17
C ALA A 47 26.47 3.97 -14.63
N ALA A 48 25.90 5.00 -15.23
CA ALA A 48 26.01 6.38 -14.72
C ALA A 48 25.51 6.42 -13.26
N PRO A 49 26.14 7.21 -12.38
CA PRO A 49 25.64 7.39 -11.02
C PRO A 49 24.19 7.91 -11.06
N PHE A 50 23.40 7.53 -10.04
CA PHE A 50 22.03 8.03 -9.93
C PHE A 50 22.02 9.55 -9.78
N THR A 51 21.02 10.18 -10.37
CA THR A 51 20.80 11.63 -10.21
C THR A 51 20.28 11.94 -8.80
N ASP A 52 20.43 13.17 -8.33
CA ASP A 52 19.91 13.63 -7.04
C ASP A 52 18.41 13.38 -6.89
N GLN A 53 17.64 13.49 -7.98
CA GLN A 53 16.21 13.20 -7.98
C GLN A 53 15.90 11.71 -7.77
N GLN A 54 16.71 10.83 -8.37
CA GLN A 54 16.57 9.39 -8.20
C GLN A 54 16.95 8.97 -6.78
N GLU A 55 18.08 9.46 -6.26
CA GLU A 55 18.50 9.21 -4.88
C GLU A 55 17.46 9.72 -3.87
N TYR A 56 16.91 10.91 -4.08
CA TYR A 56 15.85 11.46 -3.25
C TYR A 56 14.60 10.56 -3.23
N LEU A 57 14.17 10.05 -4.40
CA LEU A 57 13.05 9.10 -4.48
C LEU A 57 13.34 7.82 -3.72
N PHE A 58 14.54 7.25 -3.86
CA PHE A 58 14.96 6.04 -3.13
C PHE A 58 14.99 6.28 -1.63
N GLU A 59 15.44 7.44 -1.18
CA GLU A 59 15.44 7.82 0.22
C GLU A 59 14.01 7.91 0.78
N ILE A 60 13.08 8.55 0.07
CA ILE A 60 11.67 8.60 0.48
C ILE A 60 11.10 7.19 0.66
N ILE A 61 11.32 6.29 -0.30
CA ILE A 61 10.86 4.91 -0.23
C ILE A 61 11.48 4.17 0.97
N LYS A 62 12.80 4.26 1.14
CA LYS A 62 13.56 3.60 2.21
C LYS A 62 13.23 4.16 3.60
N SER A 63 12.93 5.45 3.69
CA SER A 63 12.67 6.13 4.97
C SER A 63 11.22 6.05 5.44
N ARG A 64 10.29 5.54 4.62
CA ARG A 64 8.90 5.32 5.04
C ARG A 64 8.84 4.36 6.24
N ARG A 65 8.05 4.72 7.24
CA ARG A 65 7.80 3.92 8.46
C ARG A 65 6.32 3.75 8.73
N THR A 66 5.96 2.71 9.46
CA THR A 66 4.63 2.60 10.06
C THR A 66 4.63 3.41 11.34
N VAL A 67 3.94 4.54 11.30
CA VAL A 67 3.79 5.45 12.43
C VAL A 67 2.49 5.15 13.17
N ARG A 68 2.53 5.16 14.50
CA ARG A 68 1.38 4.84 15.36
C ARG A 68 1.03 5.93 16.36
N GLU A 69 1.83 6.99 16.42
CA GLU A 69 1.60 8.12 17.33
C GLU A 69 1.89 9.43 16.60
N PHE A 70 0.93 10.36 16.63
CA PHE A 70 0.94 11.56 15.81
C PHE A 70 0.73 12.80 16.68
N ARG A 71 1.36 13.89 16.27
CA ARG A 71 1.11 15.22 16.83
C ARG A 71 -0.27 15.74 16.40
N PRO A 72 -0.95 16.52 17.23
CA PRO A 72 -2.27 17.09 16.90
C PRO A 72 -2.13 18.31 15.95
N ILE A 73 -1.35 18.14 14.88
CA ILE A 73 -1.10 19.18 13.88
C ILE A 73 -2.01 18.90 12.69
N PRO A 74 -2.90 19.84 12.32
CA PRO A 74 -3.78 19.66 11.15
C PRO A 74 -2.99 19.41 9.86
N VAL A 75 -3.53 18.56 8.98
CA VAL A 75 -3.01 18.34 7.64
C VAL A 75 -3.82 19.22 6.69
N PRO A 76 -3.19 20.12 5.91
CA PRO A 76 -3.87 20.95 4.93
C PRO A 76 -4.64 20.10 3.91
N LYS A 77 -5.83 20.57 3.52
CA LYS A 77 -6.69 19.87 2.56
C LYS A 77 -5.97 19.64 1.22
N GLU A 78 -5.17 20.59 0.79
CA GLU A 78 -4.37 20.51 -0.44
C GLU A 78 -3.37 19.35 -0.40
N HIS A 79 -2.75 19.11 0.77
CA HIS A 79 -1.83 17.99 0.95
C HIS A 79 -2.59 16.65 0.92
N ILE A 80 -3.77 16.57 1.56
CA ILE A 80 -4.60 15.36 1.50
C ILE A 80 -4.96 15.06 0.04
N LEU A 81 -5.47 16.05 -0.69
CA LEU A 81 -5.85 15.89 -2.09
C LEU A 81 -4.67 15.49 -2.96
N LYS A 82 -3.48 16.07 -2.73
CA LYS A 82 -2.27 15.71 -3.47
C LYS A 82 -1.83 14.28 -3.20
N ILE A 83 -1.90 13.83 -1.95
CA ILE A 83 -1.59 12.45 -1.56
C ILE A 83 -2.54 11.46 -2.25
N LEU A 84 -3.85 11.76 -2.26
CA LEU A 84 -4.85 10.92 -2.89
C LEU A 84 -4.74 10.93 -4.43
N ASP A 85 -4.35 12.08 -5.01
CA ASP A 85 -4.06 12.18 -6.44
C ASP A 85 -2.88 11.26 -6.85
N MET A 86 -1.83 11.19 -6.03
CA MET A 86 -0.74 10.24 -6.26
C MET A 86 -1.17 8.79 -6.06
N ALA A 87 -2.03 8.50 -5.08
CA ALA A 87 -2.57 7.17 -4.85
C ALA A 87 -3.33 6.63 -6.08
N ARG A 88 -4.14 7.46 -6.72
CA ARG A 88 -4.90 7.05 -7.92
C ARG A 88 -4.04 6.86 -9.18
N SER A 89 -2.75 7.16 -9.11
CA SER A 89 -1.79 6.86 -10.19
C SER A 89 -1.26 5.43 -10.15
N ALA A 90 -1.72 4.61 -9.20
CA ALA A 90 -1.36 3.20 -9.14
C ALA A 90 -1.85 2.45 -10.40
N PRO A 91 -1.11 1.44 -10.88
CA PRO A 91 -1.60 0.58 -11.94
C PRO A 91 -2.77 -0.28 -11.47
N THR A 92 -3.69 -0.61 -12.38
CA THR A 92 -4.81 -1.53 -12.11
C THR A 92 -5.06 -2.43 -13.31
N SER A 93 -5.65 -3.59 -13.07
CA SER A 93 -6.09 -4.49 -14.13
C SER A 93 -7.03 -3.76 -15.09
N GLY A 94 -6.66 -3.72 -16.39
CA GLY A 94 -7.45 -3.04 -17.41
C GLY A 94 -7.73 -1.56 -17.15
N ASN A 95 -6.93 -0.89 -16.33
CA ASN A 95 -7.14 0.49 -15.87
C ASN A 95 -8.53 0.70 -15.21
N GLN A 96 -9.02 -0.29 -14.48
CA GLN A 96 -10.37 -0.28 -13.87
C GLN A 96 -10.55 0.72 -12.73
N GLN A 97 -9.45 1.16 -12.07
CA GLN A 97 -9.44 2.19 -11.02
C GLN A 97 -10.52 1.95 -9.94
N PRO A 98 -10.50 0.80 -9.26
CA PRO A 98 -11.62 0.33 -8.44
C PRO A 98 -11.70 1.01 -7.07
N TRP A 99 -10.76 1.89 -6.74
CA TRP A 99 -10.63 2.48 -5.42
C TRP A 99 -11.66 3.56 -5.12
N LYS A 100 -12.00 3.64 -3.84
CA LYS A 100 -12.69 4.77 -3.20
C LYS A 100 -11.92 5.14 -1.94
N PHE A 101 -11.71 6.43 -1.74
CA PHE A 101 -11.02 6.97 -0.56
C PHE A 101 -12.04 7.69 0.32
N LEU A 102 -12.31 7.16 1.51
CA LEU A 102 -13.14 7.81 2.52
C LEU A 102 -12.22 8.51 3.51
N VAL A 103 -12.21 9.84 3.47
CA VAL A 103 -11.37 10.69 4.34
C VAL A 103 -12.15 11.05 5.60
N ILE A 104 -11.55 10.81 6.76
CA ILE A 104 -12.14 11.04 8.07
C ILE A 104 -11.26 12.02 8.84
N GLN A 105 -11.84 13.16 9.22
CA GLN A 105 -11.21 14.22 10.01
C GLN A 105 -12.06 14.60 11.23
N ASP A 106 -13.29 14.08 11.34
CA ASP A 106 -14.20 14.35 12.45
C ASP A 106 -13.64 13.75 13.74
N ARG A 107 -13.29 14.62 14.65
CA ARG A 107 -12.70 14.27 15.95
C ARG A 107 -13.65 13.46 16.82
N THR A 108 -14.94 13.81 16.80
CA THR A 108 -15.96 13.11 17.58
C THR A 108 -16.12 11.67 17.09
N MET A 109 -16.14 11.48 15.76
CA MET A 109 -16.17 10.14 15.15
C MET A 109 -14.93 9.33 15.49
N LEU A 110 -13.73 9.94 15.42
CA LEU A 110 -12.47 9.26 15.74
C LEU A 110 -12.38 8.90 17.24
N ASP A 111 -12.90 9.75 18.14
CA ASP A 111 -12.93 9.45 19.57
C ASP A 111 -13.90 8.32 19.92
N ARG A 112 -15.05 8.24 19.24
CA ARG A 112 -15.94 7.06 19.32
C ARG A 112 -15.24 5.80 18.80
N LEU A 113 -14.56 5.89 17.67
CA LEU A 113 -13.85 4.75 17.09
C LEU A 113 -12.78 4.17 18.01
N LYS A 114 -12.12 4.98 18.85
CA LYS A 114 -11.14 4.52 19.85
C LYS A 114 -11.74 3.49 20.82
N GLY A 115 -12.93 3.79 21.35
CA GLY A 115 -13.63 2.89 22.26
C GLY A 115 -14.08 1.61 21.56
N GLU A 116 -14.72 1.75 20.40
CA GLU A 116 -15.24 0.64 19.61
C GLU A 116 -14.11 -0.30 19.14
N ALA A 117 -13.02 0.25 18.61
CA ALA A 117 -11.90 -0.54 18.09
C ALA A 117 -11.23 -1.39 19.18
N ALA A 118 -11.13 -0.90 20.41
CA ALA A 118 -10.62 -1.67 21.54
C ALA A 118 -11.50 -2.89 21.83
N VAL A 119 -12.82 -2.71 21.82
CA VAL A 119 -13.80 -3.79 22.05
C VAL A 119 -13.74 -4.81 20.91
N TRP A 120 -13.74 -4.34 19.66
CA TRP A 120 -13.67 -5.24 18.49
C TRP A 120 -12.39 -6.05 18.45
N PHE A 121 -11.26 -5.43 18.72
CA PHE A 121 -9.98 -6.12 18.78
C PHE A 121 -9.96 -7.21 19.83
N LEU A 122 -10.45 -6.93 21.04
CA LEU A 122 -10.55 -7.91 22.13
C LEU A 122 -11.43 -9.11 21.74
N ALA A 123 -12.61 -8.86 21.20
CA ALA A 123 -13.55 -9.90 20.82
C ALA A 123 -12.96 -10.80 19.71
N GLU A 124 -12.32 -10.20 18.70
CA GLU A 124 -11.70 -10.96 17.62
C GLU A 124 -10.46 -11.73 18.10
N TYR A 125 -9.64 -11.13 18.96
CA TYR A 125 -8.48 -11.80 19.56
C TYR A 125 -8.88 -12.99 20.42
N GLU A 126 -9.88 -12.83 21.30
CA GLU A 126 -10.42 -13.89 22.15
C GLU A 126 -10.95 -15.06 21.32
N LYS A 127 -11.73 -14.76 20.28
CA LYS A 127 -12.31 -15.75 19.37
C LYS A 127 -11.24 -16.57 18.63
N ARG A 128 -10.20 -15.90 18.12
CA ARG A 128 -9.16 -16.53 17.29
C ARG A 128 -8.07 -17.23 18.07
N MET A 129 -7.64 -16.63 19.17
CA MET A 129 -6.45 -17.07 19.90
C MET A 129 -6.78 -17.90 21.15
N LYS A 130 -8.04 -17.79 21.66
CA LYS A 130 -8.48 -18.44 22.90
C LYS A 130 -7.44 -18.31 24.02
N PRO A 131 -6.99 -17.08 24.33
CA PRO A 131 -5.92 -16.86 25.30
C PRO A 131 -6.36 -17.16 26.72
N ALA A 132 -5.39 -17.34 27.63
CA ALA A 132 -5.67 -17.42 29.05
C ALA A 132 -6.31 -16.13 29.60
N PRO A 133 -7.16 -16.20 30.65
CA PRO A 133 -7.85 -15.03 31.20
C PRO A 133 -6.91 -13.87 31.56
N GLU A 134 -5.74 -14.17 32.11
CA GLU A 134 -4.74 -13.17 32.54
C GLU A 134 -4.21 -12.36 31.34
N VAL A 135 -4.08 -12.99 30.16
CA VAL A 135 -3.68 -12.34 28.91
C VAL A 135 -4.76 -11.38 28.46
N LEU A 136 -6.04 -11.82 28.49
CA LEU A 136 -7.18 -10.95 28.16
C LEU A 136 -7.27 -9.74 29.09
N ASP A 137 -7.11 -9.94 30.40
CA ASP A 137 -7.14 -8.85 31.37
C ASP A 137 -5.97 -7.88 31.17
N GLY A 138 -4.79 -8.39 30.82
CA GLY A 138 -3.65 -7.57 30.42
C GLY A 138 -3.97 -6.69 29.20
N LEU A 139 -4.55 -7.29 28.16
CA LEU A 139 -4.98 -6.57 26.95
C LEU A 139 -6.07 -5.54 27.25
N ARG A 140 -7.10 -5.89 28.03
CA ARG A 140 -8.17 -4.94 28.41
C ARG A 140 -7.61 -3.69 29.06
N ARG A 141 -6.58 -3.80 29.90
CA ARG A 141 -5.92 -2.64 30.53
C ARG A 141 -5.08 -1.83 29.56
N GLN A 142 -4.43 -2.45 28.57
CA GLN A 142 -3.49 -1.77 27.66
C GLN A 142 -4.16 -1.18 26.42
N LEU A 143 -5.23 -1.80 25.92
CA LEU A 143 -5.85 -1.42 24.66
C LEU A 143 -6.36 0.03 24.59
N PRO A 144 -6.96 0.63 25.65
CA PRO A 144 -7.38 2.02 25.57
C PRO A 144 -6.22 2.97 25.28
N ALA A 145 -5.07 2.78 25.91
CA ALA A 145 -3.87 3.59 25.65
C ALA A 145 -3.31 3.31 24.24
N THR A 146 -3.33 2.06 23.79
CA THR A 146 -2.92 1.69 22.44
C THR A 146 -3.82 2.34 21.38
N MET A 147 -5.14 2.28 21.55
CA MET A 147 -6.08 2.92 20.62
C MET A 147 -5.97 4.45 20.65
N ALA A 148 -5.70 5.05 21.81
CA ALA A 148 -5.44 6.48 21.89
C ALA A 148 -4.24 6.90 21.03
N LYS A 149 -3.18 6.09 20.98
CA LYS A 149 -2.01 6.32 20.11
C LYS A 149 -2.33 6.04 18.64
N VAL A 150 -2.84 4.85 18.35
CA VAL A 150 -3.16 4.40 16.96
C VAL A 150 -4.16 5.35 16.28
N LEU A 151 -5.07 5.95 17.04
CA LEU A 151 -6.08 6.91 16.56
C LEU A 151 -5.77 8.36 16.96
N SER A 152 -4.48 8.72 17.09
CA SER A 152 -4.04 10.09 17.40
C SER A 152 -3.88 11.00 16.17
N ALA A 153 -3.81 10.44 14.95
CA ALA A 153 -3.64 11.23 13.75
C ALA A 153 -4.83 12.17 13.49
N PRO A 154 -4.58 13.35 12.90
CA PRO A 154 -5.66 14.29 12.54
C PRO A 154 -6.51 13.84 11.37
N VAL A 155 -5.99 12.95 10.52
CA VAL A 155 -6.66 12.43 9.32
C VAL A 155 -6.51 10.93 9.22
N TYR A 156 -7.59 10.25 8.84
CA TYR A 156 -7.59 8.85 8.45
C TYR A 156 -8.22 8.69 7.08
N VAL A 157 -7.74 7.71 6.33
CA VAL A 157 -8.31 7.33 5.06
C VAL A 157 -8.68 5.85 5.12
N ALA A 158 -9.96 5.52 4.98
CA ALA A 158 -10.38 4.17 4.64
C ALA A 158 -10.22 4.00 3.12
N VAL A 159 -9.30 3.15 2.72
CA VAL A 159 -9.08 2.80 1.31
C VAL A 159 -9.95 1.61 0.98
N LEU A 160 -10.81 1.79 -0.01
CA LEU A 160 -11.82 0.82 -0.40
C LEU A 160 -11.63 0.42 -1.86
N THR A 161 -12.10 -0.78 -2.22
CA THR A 161 -12.19 -1.23 -3.61
C THR A 161 -13.61 -1.66 -3.94
N ASP A 162 -14.05 -1.38 -5.18
CA ASP A 162 -15.38 -1.67 -5.67
C ASP A 162 -15.50 -3.11 -6.14
N SER A 163 -16.31 -3.93 -5.47
CA SER A 163 -16.55 -5.32 -5.86
C SER A 163 -17.32 -5.46 -7.18
N GLN A 164 -17.85 -4.37 -7.73
CA GLN A 164 -18.54 -4.32 -9.02
C GLN A 164 -17.66 -3.73 -10.13
N SER A 165 -16.35 -3.61 -9.91
CA SER A 165 -15.38 -3.20 -10.92
C SER A 165 -15.29 -4.22 -12.07
N ALA A 166 -14.60 -3.87 -13.16
CA ALA A 166 -14.50 -4.73 -14.35
C ALA A 166 -13.78 -6.08 -14.08
N TYR A 167 -12.82 -6.08 -13.16
CA TYR A 167 -12.01 -7.24 -12.76
C TYR A 167 -11.96 -7.36 -11.22
N PRO A 168 -13.07 -7.72 -10.53
CA PRO A 168 -13.15 -7.71 -9.08
C PRO A 168 -12.11 -8.58 -8.37
N PRO A 169 -11.71 -9.76 -8.90
CA PRO A 169 -10.67 -10.58 -8.28
C PRO A 169 -9.31 -9.90 -8.17
N ASP A 170 -9.02 -8.91 -9.03
CA ASP A 170 -7.74 -8.20 -9.07
C ASP A 170 -7.68 -7.05 -8.06
N ASN A 171 -8.82 -6.67 -7.48
CA ASN A 171 -8.90 -5.64 -6.43
C ASN A 171 -7.96 -5.92 -5.24
N ARG A 172 -7.66 -7.20 -4.97
CA ARG A 172 -6.69 -7.64 -3.94
C ARG A 172 -5.27 -7.15 -4.21
N TYR A 173 -4.94 -6.83 -5.45
CA TYR A 173 -3.67 -6.23 -5.87
C TYR A 173 -3.80 -4.72 -6.04
N ASP A 174 -4.84 -4.26 -6.73
CA ASP A 174 -5.05 -2.86 -7.10
C ASP A 174 -5.13 -1.95 -5.86
N GLY A 175 -5.93 -2.34 -4.86
CA GLY A 175 -6.09 -1.58 -3.62
C GLY A 175 -4.78 -1.37 -2.87
N PRO A 176 -4.02 -2.42 -2.53
CA PRO A 176 -2.72 -2.29 -1.88
C PRO A 176 -1.69 -1.46 -2.66
N LEU A 177 -1.69 -1.52 -4.00
CA LEU A 177 -0.82 -0.67 -4.83
C LEU A 177 -1.15 0.82 -4.67
N ALA A 178 -2.44 1.18 -4.66
CA ALA A 178 -2.86 2.55 -4.39
C ALA A 178 -2.44 3.02 -2.99
N VAL A 179 -2.56 2.15 -1.96
CA VAL A 179 -2.09 2.46 -0.61
C VAL A 179 -0.58 2.66 -0.56
N ALA A 180 0.20 1.85 -1.28
CA ALA A 180 1.64 2.00 -1.33
C ALA A 180 2.05 3.38 -1.86
N LEU A 181 1.43 3.83 -2.97
CA LEU A 181 1.67 5.17 -3.52
C LEU A 181 1.20 6.28 -2.59
N LEU A 182 0.03 6.12 -1.94
CA LEU A 182 -0.44 7.04 -0.88
C LEU A 182 0.61 7.23 0.19
N MET A 183 1.18 6.13 0.71
CA MET A 183 2.15 6.14 1.80
C MET A 183 3.48 6.79 1.39
N ILE A 184 3.93 6.58 0.15
CA ILE A 184 5.13 7.20 -0.42
C ILE A 184 4.88 8.71 -0.60
N ALA A 185 3.75 9.11 -1.17
CA ALA A 185 3.37 10.51 -1.35
C ALA A 185 3.23 11.24 -0.01
N ALA A 186 2.62 10.62 1.00
CA ALA A 186 2.54 11.19 2.33
C ALA A 186 3.95 11.39 2.94
N ARG A 187 4.84 10.41 2.78
CA ARG A 187 6.22 10.49 3.27
C ARG A 187 7.02 11.63 2.60
N SER A 188 6.84 11.85 1.30
CA SER A 188 7.50 12.95 0.57
C SER A 188 7.10 14.34 1.09
N LEU A 189 5.90 14.45 1.67
CA LEU A 189 5.39 15.65 2.32
C LEU A 189 5.69 15.72 3.83
N GLY A 190 6.48 14.77 4.36
CA GLY A 190 6.85 14.74 5.78
C GLY A 190 5.82 14.08 6.71
N TYR A 191 4.75 13.46 6.17
CA TYR A 191 3.75 12.79 6.98
C TYR A 191 4.07 11.32 7.21
N GLY A 192 3.73 10.85 8.43
CA GLY A 192 3.69 9.44 8.79
C GLY A 192 2.39 8.80 8.37
N THR A 193 2.45 7.51 8.07
CA THR A 193 1.31 6.66 7.69
C THR A 193 1.45 5.27 8.27
N GLY A 194 0.42 4.43 8.12
CA GLY A 194 0.47 3.01 8.46
C GLY A 194 -0.57 2.23 7.67
N PHE A 195 -0.32 0.96 7.41
CA PHE A 195 -1.27 0.04 6.78
C PHE A 195 -1.98 -0.75 7.88
N TYR A 196 -3.14 -0.25 8.34
CA TYR A 196 -3.85 -0.85 9.47
C TYR A 196 -4.98 -1.77 8.99
N THR A 197 -4.91 -3.04 9.37
CA THR A 197 -5.95 -4.04 9.13
C THR A 197 -6.39 -4.71 10.42
N THR A 198 -5.44 -5.03 11.31
CA THR A 198 -5.67 -5.89 12.49
C THR A 198 -6.61 -5.28 13.53
N TYR A 199 -6.51 -3.96 13.76
CA TYR A 199 -7.34 -3.27 14.78
C TYR A 199 -8.74 -2.92 14.29
N PHE A 200 -8.98 -3.01 12.99
CA PHE A 200 -10.17 -2.50 12.33
C PHE A 200 -10.79 -3.60 11.45
N PRO A 201 -11.52 -4.56 12.04
CA PRO A 201 -12.19 -5.61 11.29
C PRO A 201 -13.14 -5.00 10.26
N GLU A 202 -13.08 -5.50 9.02
CA GLU A 202 -13.79 -4.92 7.88
C GLU A 202 -15.28 -4.74 8.14
N GLU A 203 -15.96 -5.80 8.63
CA GLU A 203 -17.39 -5.75 8.88
C GLU A 203 -17.78 -4.69 9.93
N ARG A 204 -16.99 -4.55 10.99
CA ARG A 204 -17.20 -3.53 12.03
C ARG A 204 -16.97 -2.13 11.49
N MET A 205 -15.92 -1.93 10.71
CA MET A 205 -15.63 -0.66 10.05
C MET A 205 -16.70 -0.29 9.03
N ARG A 206 -17.21 -1.26 8.29
CA ARG A 206 -18.31 -1.09 7.34
C ARG A 206 -19.54 -0.51 8.04
N GLN A 207 -19.97 -1.14 9.11
CA GLN A 207 -21.13 -0.69 9.91
C GLN A 207 -20.89 0.68 10.54
N PHE A 208 -19.72 0.88 11.14
CA PHE A 208 -19.38 2.14 11.82
C PHE A 208 -19.29 3.33 10.88
N LEU A 209 -18.71 3.16 9.70
CA LEU A 209 -18.51 4.22 8.70
C LEU A 209 -19.64 4.31 7.67
N GLY A 210 -20.63 3.43 7.71
CA GLY A 210 -21.70 3.39 6.71
C GLY A 210 -21.21 3.01 5.30
N ILE A 211 -20.20 2.14 5.21
CA ILE A 211 -19.62 1.73 3.91
C ILE A 211 -20.61 0.77 3.23
N PRO A 212 -21.09 1.07 2.00
CA PRO A 212 -21.96 0.17 1.25
C PRO A 212 -21.31 -1.20 0.98
N GLU A 213 -22.12 -2.26 0.93
CA GLU A 213 -21.67 -3.66 0.74
C GLU A 213 -20.82 -3.86 -0.52
N ARG A 214 -21.05 -3.06 -1.56
CA ARG A 214 -20.25 -3.12 -2.80
C ARG A 214 -18.79 -2.77 -2.62
N TYR A 215 -18.40 -2.12 -1.51
CA TYR A 215 -17.00 -1.71 -1.26
C TYR A 215 -16.35 -2.60 -0.21
N ASN A 216 -15.17 -3.12 -0.51
CA ASN A 216 -14.33 -3.88 0.40
C ASN A 216 -13.27 -2.97 1.01
N LEU A 217 -13.01 -3.11 2.31
CA LEU A 217 -11.98 -2.34 3.00
C LEU A 217 -10.60 -2.96 2.75
N VAL A 218 -9.72 -2.21 2.10
CA VAL A 218 -8.31 -2.59 1.91
C VAL A 218 -7.51 -2.35 3.18
N CYS A 219 -7.59 -1.13 3.71
CA CYS A 219 -6.95 -0.77 4.97
C CYS A 219 -7.53 0.55 5.50
N PHE A 220 -7.21 0.82 6.76
CA PHE A 220 -7.43 2.11 7.43
C PHE A 220 -6.06 2.75 7.69
N THR A 221 -5.75 3.88 7.06
CA THR A 221 -4.43 4.51 7.11
C THR A 221 -4.48 5.91 7.72
N PRO A 222 -3.64 6.22 8.75
CA PRO A 222 -3.48 7.56 9.26
C PRO A 222 -2.64 8.42 8.32
N ILE A 223 -2.85 9.75 8.37
CA ILE A 223 -1.96 10.76 7.79
C ILE A 223 -1.77 11.86 8.85
N GLY A 224 -0.52 12.12 9.22
CA GLY A 224 -0.21 13.15 10.22
C GLY A 224 1.29 13.33 10.45
N VAL A 225 1.65 14.36 11.20
CA VAL A 225 3.04 14.58 11.63
C VAL A 225 3.37 13.60 12.75
N PRO A 226 4.40 12.75 12.61
CA PRO A 226 4.80 11.82 13.67
C PRO A 226 5.23 12.54 14.93
N VAL A 227 4.96 11.97 16.11
CA VAL A 227 5.64 12.39 17.36
C VAL A 227 7.14 12.15 17.22
N GLU A 228 7.49 10.97 16.71
CA GLU A 228 8.84 10.56 16.32
C GLU A 228 8.79 9.61 15.12
N TRP A 229 9.88 9.57 14.36
CA TRP A 229 10.03 8.56 13.30
C TRP A 229 10.58 7.29 13.92
N PRO A 230 9.86 6.15 13.80
CA PRO A 230 10.38 4.88 14.27
C PRO A 230 11.71 4.51 13.57
N PRO A 231 12.62 3.82 14.28
CA PRO A 231 13.87 3.36 13.67
C PRO A 231 13.61 2.45 12.46
N ALA A 232 14.58 2.39 11.56
CA ALA A 232 14.51 1.48 10.43
C ALA A 232 14.53 0.03 10.92
N PRO A 233 13.54 -0.81 10.56
CA PRO A 233 13.61 -2.23 10.87
C PRO A 233 14.73 -2.88 10.05
N ALA A 234 15.39 -3.87 10.65
CA ALA A 234 16.36 -4.70 9.93
C ALA A 234 15.70 -5.34 8.70
N LYS A 235 16.43 -5.40 7.60
CA LYS A 235 16.04 -6.10 6.39
C LYS A 235 16.91 -7.33 6.22
N LYS A 236 16.32 -8.38 5.69
CA LYS A 236 17.10 -9.53 5.23
C LYS A 236 18.01 -9.10 4.07
N PRO A 237 19.12 -9.78 3.84
CA PRO A 237 19.96 -9.55 2.67
C PRO A 237 19.16 -9.61 1.37
N LEU A 238 19.51 -8.79 0.40
CA LEU A 238 18.76 -8.72 -0.87
C LEU A 238 18.80 -10.04 -1.63
N GLU A 239 19.90 -10.76 -1.48
CA GLU A 239 20.18 -12.06 -2.11
C GLU A 239 19.18 -13.13 -1.70
N ASP A 240 18.58 -13.02 -0.50
CA ASP A 240 17.52 -13.95 -0.03
C ASP A 240 16.22 -13.85 -0.85
N PHE A 241 16.06 -12.80 -1.64
CA PHE A 241 14.82 -12.50 -2.40
C PHE A 241 15.00 -12.61 -3.91
N ILE A 242 16.21 -12.79 -4.41
CA ILE A 242 16.50 -12.77 -5.84
C ILE A 242 16.87 -14.18 -6.31
N VAL A 243 16.16 -14.63 -7.34
CA VAL A 243 16.49 -15.83 -8.10
C VAL A 243 16.47 -15.42 -9.56
N PHE A 244 17.53 -15.74 -10.29
CA PHE A 244 17.63 -15.51 -11.72
C PHE A 244 17.18 -16.75 -12.48
N GLU A 245 16.38 -16.57 -13.51
CA GLU A 245 15.85 -17.56 -14.46
C GLU A 245 14.88 -18.57 -13.80
N LYS A 246 15.40 -19.46 -12.94
CA LYS A 246 14.64 -20.58 -12.35
C LYS A 246 15.02 -20.81 -10.90
N PHE A 247 14.06 -21.32 -10.12
CA PHE A 247 14.32 -21.95 -8.83
C PHE A 247 14.99 -23.30 -9.03
#